data_5307f7ba40725190000036edaa467330
#
_entry.id   5307f7ba40725190000036edaa467330
#
_cell.length_a   1.000
_cell.length_b   1.000
_cell.length_c   1.000
_cell.angle_alpha   90.00
_cell.angle_beta   90.00
_cell.angle_gamma   90.00
#
_symmetry.space_group_name_H-M   'P 1'
#
loop_
_entity.id
_entity.type
_entity.pdbx_description
1 polymer ?
#
loop_
_entity_poly.entity_id
_entity_poly.type
_entity_poly.pdbx_seq_one_letter_code
_entity_poly.pdbx_strand_id
1 'polypeptide(L)'
;MPAMYRYVALRKKLLGVDELHMYDVYVSLTKEYEQKYTYEQAIEIVKKALAVLGDDYVALLDKGFSERWVDVYENEGKKSGAYSWGSYDSHPYVLMSFNGNIDSVFTLAHEMGHSLHSWYSNHTQPFTYAEYRLFVAEVASTCNEALLIRYLLKHAKEKEEKIFLLNYFLDQFKGTVFRQTMFAEFEKRIHEKMAEEGTLTADGISELYLSINKEYFGPDMISDPQIALEWARICLLYTSDAADDGESV
;
A
#
# COMPACT_ATOMS: atom_id res chain seq x y z
N MET A 1 0.93 -12.53 -14.06
CA MET A 1 -0.16 -13.50 -13.82
C MET A 1 0.30 -14.82 -13.16
N PRO A 2 1.31 -15.60 -13.61
CA PRO A 2 1.62 -16.90 -12.99
C PRO A 2 1.92 -16.88 -11.49
N ALA A 3 2.52 -15.80 -10.97
CA ALA A 3 2.78 -15.65 -9.54
C ALA A 3 1.48 -15.46 -8.74
N MET A 4 0.56 -14.64 -9.25
CA MET A 4 -0.75 -14.44 -8.65
C MET A 4 -1.58 -15.73 -8.63
N TYR A 5 -1.58 -16.51 -9.72
CA TYR A 5 -2.28 -17.80 -9.77
C TYR A 5 -1.72 -18.79 -8.74
N ARG A 6 -0.40 -18.83 -8.56
CA ARG A 6 0.20 -19.66 -7.49
C ARG A 6 -0.19 -19.19 -6.09
N TYR A 7 -0.28 -17.87 -5.88
CA TYR A 7 -0.76 -17.30 -4.62
C TYR A 7 -2.22 -17.68 -4.36
N VAL A 8 -3.09 -17.57 -5.36
CA VAL A 8 -4.52 -17.96 -5.27
C VAL A 8 -4.65 -19.45 -4.93
N ALA A 9 -3.92 -20.32 -5.67
CA ALA A 9 -3.92 -21.76 -5.41
C ALA A 9 -3.40 -22.11 -4.00
N LEU A 10 -2.34 -21.41 -3.52
CA LEU A 10 -1.83 -21.56 -2.16
C LEU A 10 -2.89 -21.14 -1.12
N ARG A 11 -3.57 -20.01 -1.37
CA ARG A 11 -4.62 -19.50 -0.49
C ARG A 11 -5.78 -20.48 -0.36
N LYS A 12 -6.29 -20.98 -1.50
CA LYS A 12 -7.32 -22.01 -1.55
C LYS A 12 -6.95 -23.25 -0.72
N LYS A 13 -5.71 -23.72 -0.89
CA LYS A 13 -5.18 -24.85 -0.13
C LYS A 13 -5.08 -24.59 1.38
N LEU A 14 -4.62 -23.42 1.79
CA LEU A 14 -4.44 -23.07 3.20
C LEU A 14 -5.77 -22.83 3.91
N LEU A 15 -6.76 -22.27 3.24
CA LEU A 15 -8.11 -22.12 3.76
C LEU A 15 -8.89 -23.43 3.80
N GLY A 16 -8.48 -24.44 3.03
CA GLY A 16 -9.13 -25.75 3.00
C GLY A 16 -10.53 -25.72 2.37
N VAL A 17 -10.75 -24.82 1.43
CA VAL A 17 -12.05 -24.65 0.74
C VAL A 17 -12.04 -25.32 -0.64
N ASP A 18 -13.19 -25.86 -1.04
CA ASP A 18 -13.36 -26.47 -2.36
C ASP A 18 -13.44 -25.41 -3.47
N GLU A 19 -14.02 -24.26 -3.16
CA GLU A 19 -14.15 -23.10 -4.02
C GLU A 19 -13.62 -21.87 -3.30
N LEU A 20 -12.78 -21.09 -3.96
CA LEU A 20 -12.22 -19.84 -3.44
C LEU A 20 -12.91 -18.67 -4.15
N HIS A 21 -13.56 -17.83 -3.37
CA HIS A 21 -14.31 -16.67 -3.84
C HIS A 21 -13.56 -15.36 -3.58
N MET A 22 -13.97 -14.29 -4.28
CA MET A 22 -13.33 -12.98 -4.09
C MET A 22 -13.43 -12.46 -2.65
N TYR A 23 -14.48 -12.76 -1.92
CA TYR A 23 -14.61 -12.39 -0.49
C TYR A 23 -13.65 -13.15 0.42
N ASP A 24 -13.14 -14.31 0.02
CA ASP A 24 -12.15 -15.08 0.78
C ASP A 24 -10.75 -14.47 0.70
N VAL A 25 -10.53 -13.51 -0.20
CA VAL A 25 -9.22 -12.85 -0.40
C VAL A 25 -8.76 -12.12 0.87
N TYR A 26 -9.70 -11.69 1.71
CA TYR A 26 -9.43 -10.95 2.94
C TYR A 26 -9.42 -11.83 4.20
N VAL A 27 -9.75 -13.10 4.09
CA VAL A 27 -9.68 -14.03 5.23
C VAL A 27 -8.21 -14.24 5.61
N SER A 28 -7.88 -14.10 6.88
CA SER A 28 -6.50 -14.30 7.35
C SER A 28 -6.05 -15.74 7.12
N LEU A 29 -4.85 -15.93 6.55
CA LEU A 29 -4.22 -17.24 6.36
C LEU A 29 -3.38 -17.67 7.57
N THR A 30 -3.12 -16.76 8.50
CA THR A 30 -2.30 -16.98 9.67
C THR A 30 -3.12 -16.69 10.92
N LYS A 31 -2.71 -17.26 12.05
CA LYS A 31 -3.21 -16.79 13.34
C LYS A 31 -2.82 -15.33 13.50
N GLU A 32 -3.69 -14.56 14.15
CA GLU A 32 -3.38 -13.16 14.46
C GLU A 32 -2.07 -13.11 15.26
N TYR A 33 -1.19 -12.25 14.80
CA TYR A 33 0.04 -11.94 15.50
C TYR A 33 -0.21 -10.67 16.31
N GLU A 34 -0.60 -10.87 17.56
CA GLU A 34 -1.08 -9.79 18.45
C GLU A 34 0.04 -8.91 19.02
N GLN A 35 1.19 -8.83 18.38
CA GLN A 35 2.24 -7.95 18.88
C GLN A 35 1.78 -6.48 18.80
N LYS A 36 1.80 -5.82 19.96
CA LYS A 36 1.54 -4.40 20.06
C LYS A 36 2.85 -3.62 20.14
N TYR A 37 2.86 -2.49 19.48
CA TYR A 37 3.99 -1.58 19.42
C TYR A 37 3.58 -0.23 19.98
N THR A 38 4.43 0.38 20.80
CA THR A 38 4.31 1.82 21.06
C THR A 38 4.85 2.61 19.87
N TYR A 39 4.49 3.87 19.77
CA TYR A 39 5.02 4.74 18.71
C TYR A 39 6.55 4.83 18.76
N GLU A 40 7.14 4.94 19.96
CA GLU A 40 8.58 4.97 20.16
C GLU A 40 9.26 3.66 19.71
N GLN A 41 8.62 2.51 19.96
CA GLN A 41 9.11 1.22 19.46
C GLN A 41 9.06 1.15 17.94
N ALA A 42 7.99 1.67 17.33
CA ALA A 42 7.87 1.76 15.87
C ALA A 42 8.97 2.63 15.27
N ILE A 43 9.24 3.80 15.83
CA ILE A 43 10.35 4.67 15.43
C ILE A 43 11.69 3.92 15.45
N GLU A 44 12.01 3.25 16.55
CA GLU A 44 13.26 2.51 16.68
C GLU A 44 13.38 1.35 15.67
N ILE A 45 12.29 0.66 15.39
CA ILE A 45 12.25 -0.41 14.38
C ILE A 45 12.49 0.17 12.99
N VAL A 46 11.78 1.23 12.62
CA VAL A 46 11.91 1.91 11.34
C VAL A 46 13.34 2.43 11.13
N LYS A 47 13.90 3.13 12.09
CA LYS A 47 15.30 3.62 12.04
C LYS A 47 16.30 2.50 11.82
N LYS A 48 16.18 1.39 12.56
CA LYS A 48 17.08 0.22 12.43
C LYS A 48 16.91 -0.47 11.07
N ALA A 49 15.70 -0.57 10.58
CA ALA A 49 15.43 -1.18 9.28
C ALA A 49 16.00 -0.35 8.12
N LEU A 50 15.90 0.96 8.23
CA LEU A 50 16.32 1.92 7.20
C LEU A 50 17.78 2.38 7.32
N ALA A 51 18.51 1.95 8.35
CA ALA A 51 19.92 2.29 8.56
C ALA A 51 20.83 1.88 7.38
N VAL A 52 20.40 0.92 6.58
CA VAL A 52 21.10 0.51 5.35
C VAL A 52 21.16 1.63 4.29
N LEU A 53 20.28 2.64 4.38
CA LEU A 53 20.27 3.82 3.50
C LEU A 53 21.31 4.87 3.87
N GLY A 54 22.01 4.69 4.98
CA GLY A 54 23.10 5.55 5.43
C GLY A 54 22.73 6.48 6.60
N ASP A 55 23.77 7.04 7.24
CA ASP A 55 23.62 7.83 8.45
C ASP A 55 22.85 9.15 8.20
N ASP A 56 23.01 9.75 7.03
CA ASP A 56 22.27 10.98 6.66
C ASP A 56 20.77 10.74 6.58
N TYR A 57 20.36 9.57 6.05
CA TYR A 57 18.96 9.19 6.01
C TYR A 57 18.38 9.00 7.41
N VAL A 58 19.11 8.32 8.29
CA VAL A 58 18.68 8.11 9.68
C VAL A 58 18.64 9.44 10.45
N ALA A 59 19.62 10.31 10.25
CA ALA A 59 19.61 11.64 10.88
C ALA A 59 18.40 12.49 10.45
N LEU A 60 17.99 12.36 9.20
CA LEU A 60 16.79 13.05 8.70
C LEU A 60 15.50 12.44 9.26
N LEU A 61 15.43 11.12 9.43
CA LEU A 61 14.34 10.47 10.17
C LEU A 61 14.25 10.98 11.60
N ASP A 62 15.39 11.03 12.32
CA ASP A 62 15.45 11.55 13.68
C ASP A 62 14.98 13.01 13.78
N LYS A 63 15.36 13.82 12.80
CA LYS A 63 14.86 15.19 12.69
C LYS A 63 13.34 15.21 12.54
N GLY A 64 12.77 14.43 11.61
CA GLY A 64 11.34 14.39 11.39
C GLY A 64 10.56 13.97 12.64
N PHE A 65 11.04 12.97 13.36
CA PHE A 65 10.38 12.51 14.59
C PHE A 65 10.52 13.51 15.74
N SER A 66 11.71 14.13 15.92
CA SER A 66 11.96 15.09 17.00
C SER A 66 11.30 16.46 16.77
N GLU A 67 11.21 16.90 15.52
CA GLU A 67 10.58 18.17 15.13
C GLU A 67 9.05 18.02 14.89
N ARG A 68 8.49 16.85 15.22
CA ARG A 68 7.04 16.63 15.22
C ARG A 68 6.37 16.75 13.83
N TRP A 69 7.04 16.18 12.81
CA TRP A 69 6.45 16.15 11.48
C TRP A 69 5.20 15.25 11.39
N VAL A 70 5.01 14.36 12.38
CA VAL A 70 3.96 13.33 12.40
C VAL A 70 2.87 13.69 13.40
N ASP A 71 1.65 13.85 12.93
CA ASP A 71 0.43 13.83 13.74
C ASP A 71 -0.01 12.37 13.90
N VAL A 72 0.24 11.81 15.08
CA VAL A 72 0.35 10.36 15.30
C VAL A 72 -0.98 9.69 15.57
N TYR A 73 -1.74 10.24 16.54
CA TYR A 73 -2.87 9.51 17.12
C TYR A 73 -4.22 9.95 16.55
N GLU A 74 -5.16 9.03 16.63
CA GLU A 74 -6.55 9.30 16.34
C GLU A 74 -7.13 10.36 17.31
N ASN A 75 -7.96 11.25 16.80
CA ASN A 75 -8.72 12.20 17.59
C ASN A 75 -10.07 12.53 16.91
N GLU A 76 -10.95 13.20 17.63
CA GLU A 76 -12.26 13.56 17.13
C GLU A 76 -12.17 14.42 15.86
N GLY A 77 -12.87 14.00 14.82
CA GLY A 77 -12.90 14.68 13.51
C GLY A 77 -11.73 14.38 12.58
N LYS A 78 -10.71 13.62 13.03
CA LYS A 78 -9.63 13.16 12.18
C LYS A 78 -10.13 12.03 11.27
N LYS A 79 -9.88 12.15 9.97
CA LYS A 79 -10.19 11.06 9.02
C LYS A 79 -9.25 9.90 9.27
N SER A 80 -9.75 8.68 9.06
CA SER A 80 -8.92 7.47 9.03
C SER A 80 -7.92 7.55 7.89
N GLY A 81 -6.80 6.80 8.02
CA GLY A 81 -5.75 6.71 7.05
C GLY A 81 -4.46 7.41 7.39
N ALA A 82 -3.59 7.49 6.42
CA ALA A 82 -2.33 8.18 6.54
C ALA A 82 -1.97 8.85 5.21
N TYR A 83 -1.29 9.97 5.30
CA TYR A 83 -0.68 10.62 4.14
C TYR A 83 0.49 11.50 4.58
N SER A 84 1.41 11.73 3.66
CA SER A 84 2.48 12.70 3.81
C SER A 84 2.28 13.84 2.81
N TRP A 85 2.36 15.07 3.29
CA TRP A 85 2.26 16.25 2.46
C TRP A 85 3.27 17.30 2.91
N GLY A 86 3.74 18.12 2.00
CA GLY A 86 4.65 19.21 2.33
C GLY A 86 4.60 20.32 1.29
N SER A 87 4.97 21.53 1.70
CA SER A 87 5.19 22.63 0.80
C SER A 87 6.69 22.94 0.71
N TYR A 88 7.10 23.62 -0.36
CA TYR A 88 8.51 23.84 -0.71
C TYR A 88 9.33 24.49 0.42
N ASP A 89 8.76 25.51 1.08
CA ASP A 89 9.45 26.28 2.12
C ASP A 89 9.21 25.75 3.55
N SER A 90 8.67 24.55 3.70
CA SER A 90 8.38 23.97 5.00
C SER A 90 8.85 22.50 5.08
N HIS A 91 8.84 21.96 6.30
CA HIS A 91 9.06 20.53 6.47
C HIS A 91 7.84 19.74 5.98
N PRO A 92 7.98 18.45 5.66
CA PRO A 92 6.86 17.57 5.41
C PRO A 92 5.96 17.41 6.64
N TYR A 93 4.69 17.14 6.42
CA TYR A 93 3.69 16.83 7.43
C TYR A 93 3.11 15.47 7.16
N VAL A 94 3.11 14.62 8.17
CA VAL A 94 2.50 13.29 8.12
C VAL A 94 1.29 13.26 9.01
N LEU A 95 0.16 12.86 8.46
CA LEU A 95 -1.01 12.51 9.24
C LEU A 95 -1.15 10.99 9.25
N MET A 96 -1.36 10.40 10.42
CA MET A 96 -1.67 8.98 10.54
C MET A 96 -2.57 8.71 11.75
N SER A 97 -3.16 7.52 11.80
CA SER A 97 -3.94 7.03 12.95
C SER A 97 -3.25 5.80 13.52
N PHE A 98 -2.20 6.03 14.34
CA PHE A 98 -1.38 4.97 14.92
C PHE A 98 -2.17 4.19 15.97
N ASN A 99 -2.41 2.90 15.74
CA ASN A 99 -3.18 2.02 16.62
C ASN A 99 -2.34 0.89 17.26
N GLY A 100 -1.02 0.91 17.03
CA GLY A 100 -0.06 0.02 17.67
C GLY A 100 0.02 -1.38 17.09
N ASN A 101 -0.59 -1.66 15.95
CA ASN A 101 -0.41 -2.92 15.22
C ASN A 101 0.79 -2.84 14.26
N ILE A 102 1.08 -3.95 13.59
CA ILE A 102 2.17 -4.01 12.62
C ILE A 102 1.91 -3.10 11.41
N ASP A 103 0.65 -2.94 10.98
CA ASP A 103 0.30 -2.06 9.86
C ASP A 103 0.67 -0.62 10.18
N SER A 104 0.47 -0.16 11.42
CA SER A 104 0.90 1.17 11.86
C SER A 104 2.42 1.36 11.76
N VAL A 105 3.22 0.31 11.96
CA VAL A 105 4.68 0.37 11.81
C VAL A 105 5.06 0.49 10.33
N PHE A 106 4.39 -0.27 9.46
CA PHE A 106 4.60 -0.17 8.01
C PHE A 106 4.12 1.17 7.46
N THR A 107 2.95 1.65 7.89
CA THR A 107 2.43 2.97 7.52
C THR A 107 3.42 4.07 7.92
N LEU A 108 3.99 4.02 9.13
CA LEU A 108 5.00 4.97 9.55
C LEU A 108 6.23 4.96 8.65
N ALA A 109 6.72 3.78 8.28
CA ALA A 109 7.86 3.66 7.36
C ALA A 109 7.53 4.18 5.96
N HIS A 110 6.32 3.92 5.48
CA HIS A 110 5.79 4.37 4.19
C HIS A 110 5.73 5.90 4.12
N GLU A 111 5.00 6.52 5.05
CA GLU A 111 4.80 7.97 5.07
C GLU A 111 6.11 8.74 5.29
N MET A 112 7.03 8.19 6.08
CA MET A 112 8.37 8.75 6.20
C MET A 112 9.17 8.61 4.91
N GLY A 113 8.90 7.61 4.08
CA GLY A 113 9.46 7.50 2.74
C GLY A 113 9.06 8.68 1.85
N HIS A 114 7.79 8.99 1.80
CA HIS A 114 7.27 10.17 1.10
C HIS A 114 7.84 11.47 1.67
N SER A 115 7.88 11.58 2.99
CA SER A 115 8.40 12.77 3.68
C SER A 115 9.86 13.04 3.32
N LEU A 116 10.71 12.02 3.36
CA LEU A 116 12.11 12.19 3.01
C LEU A 116 12.31 12.43 1.52
N HIS A 117 11.51 11.81 0.65
CA HIS A 117 11.52 12.10 -0.78
C HIS A 117 11.20 13.58 -1.05
N SER A 118 10.12 14.09 -0.47
CA SER A 118 9.74 15.50 -0.58
C SER A 118 10.81 16.43 0.01
N TRP A 119 11.39 16.06 1.16
CA TRP A 119 12.49 16.82 1.76
C TRP A 119 13.69 16.93 0.82
N TYR A 120 14.18 15.81 0.28
CA TYR A 120 15.32 15.82 -0.64
C TYR A 120 14.99 16.58 -1.92
N SER A 121 13.81 16.40 -2.50
CA SER A 121 13.40 17.13 -3.69
C SER A 121 13.39 18.63 -3.45
N ASN A 122 12.75 19.10 -2.38
CA ASN A 122 12.65 20.52 -2.03
C ASN A 122 14.00 21.18 -1.72
N HIS A 123 14.97 20.42 -1.19
CA HIS A 123 16.29 20.96 -0.84
C HIS A 123 17.32 20.85 -1.96
N THR A 124 17.04 20.09 -3.02
CA THR A 124 17.98 19.89 -4.13
C THR A 124 17.50 20.50 -5.45
N GLN A 125 16.21 20.80 -5.56
CA GLN A 125 15.60 21.35 -6.75
C GLN A 125 15.05 22.77 -6.50
N PRO A 126 15.09 23.67 -7.49
CA PRO A 126 14.36 24.93 -7.39
C PRO A 126 12.85 24.66 -7.37
N PHE A 127 12.07 25.58 -6.81
CA PHE A 127 10.61 25.47 -6.63
C PHE A 127 9.87 24.91 -7.86
N THR A 128 10.19 25.39 -9.07
CA THR A 128 9.55 24.96 -10.31
C THR A 128 9.77 23.50 -10.69
N TYR A 129 10.75 22.83 -10.09
CA TYR A 129 11.12 21.43 -10.36
C TYR A 129 11.07 20.52 -9.12
N ALA A 130 10.72 21.06 -7.96
CA ALA A 130 10.73 20.32 -6.71
C ALA A 130 9.58 19.31 -6.61
N GLU A 131 8.45 19.60 -7.26
CA GLU A 131 7.32 18.68 -7.32
C GLU A 131 7.64 17.52 -8.27
N TYR A 132 7.70 16.32 -7.73
CA TYR A 132 7.93 15.10 -8.50
C TYR A 132 6.62 14.52 -9.04
N ARG A 133 6.72 13.73 -10.11
CA ARG A 133 5.55 13.10 -10.73
C ARG A 133 5.03 11.96 -9.86
N LEU A 134 3.71 11.79 -9.85
CA LEU A 134 3.01 10.74 -9.11
C LEU A 134 3.61 9.35 -9.37
N PHE A 135 4.02 9.05 -10.62
CA PHE A 135 4.63 7.78 -11.00
C PHE A 135 5.84 7.37 -10.13
N VAL A 136 6.61 8.32 -9.61
CA VAL A 136 7.79 8.04 -8.77
C VAL A 136 7.53 8.25 -7.28
N ALA A 137 6.35 8.73 -6.90
CA ALA A 137 6.02 9.02 -5.51
C ALA A 137 6.19 7.78 -4.62
N GLU A 138 5.65 6.64 -5.06
CA GLU A 138 5.66 5.39 -4.30
C GLU A 138 7.01 4.64 -4.31
N VAL A 139 7.99 5.10 -5.06
CA VAL A 139 9.31 4.45 -5.09
C VAL A 139 9.99 4.54 -3.72
N ALA A 140 9.94 5.69 -3.08
CA ALA A 140 10.57 5.90 -1.78
C ALA A 140 9.80 5.18 -0.65
N SER A 141 8.48 5.29 -0.62
CA SER A 141 7.62 4.67 0.37
C SER A 141 7.69 3.15 0.34
N THR A 142 7.51 2.53 -0.82
CA THR A 142 7.57 1.08 -0.99
C THR A 142 8.99 0.52 -0.82
N CYS A 143 10.04 1.30 -1.10
CA CYS A 143 11.42 0.92 -0.78
C CYS A 143 11.61 0.80 0.74
N ASN A 144 11.11 1.77 1.50
CA ASN A 144 11.14 1.72 2.97
C ASN A 144 10.42 0.49 3.51
N GLU A 145 9.22 0.19 3.00
CA GLU A 145 8.49 -1.02 3.39
C GLU A 145 9.26 -2.30 3.05
N ALA A 146 9.86 -2.38 1.87
CA ALA A 146 10.65 -3.53 1.46
C ALA A 146 11.89 -3.74 2.34
N LEU A 147 12.52 -2.67 2.80
CA LEU A 147 13.62 -2.74 3.76
C LEU A 147 13.13 -3.15 5.15
N LEU A 148 12.01 -2.60 5.58
CA LEU A 148 11.38 -2.93 6.86
C LEU A 148 10.99 -4.41 6.94
N ILE A 149 10.29 -4.96 5.96
CA ILE A 149 9.90 -6.38 5.98
C ILE A 149 11.12 -7.30 5.98
N ARG A 150 12.16 -6.96 5.23
CA ARG A 150 13.41 -7.73 5.24
C ARG A 150 14.12 -7.69 6.59
N TYR A 151 14.13 -6.52 7.23
CA TYR A 151 14.67 -6.37 8.56
C TYR A 151 13.91 -7.22 9.57
N LEU A 152 12.59 -7.14 9.59
CA LEU A 152 11.73 -7.91 10.48
C LEU A 152 11.91 -9.43 10.27
N LEU A 153 11.87 -9.92 9.04
CA LEU A 153 12.09 -11.33 8.72
C LEU A 153 13.46 -11.85 9.17
N LYS A 154 14.49 -11.02 9.10
CA LYS A 154 15.85 -11.37 9.56
C LYS A 154 15.91 -11.50 11.09
N HIS A 155 15.12 -10.72 11.82
CA HIS A 155 15.14 -10.66 13.28
C HIS A 155 14.03 -11.49 13.94
N ALA A 156 13.06 -11.96 13.18
CA ALA A 156 12.01 -12.84 13.66
C ALA A 156 12.59 -14.14 14.22
N LYS A 157 12.21 -14.48 15.45
CA LYS A 157 12.72 -15.64 16.18
C LYS A 157 11.80 -16.85 16.04
N GLU A 158 10.50 -16.60 16.17
CA GLU A 158 9.49 -17.66 16.17
C GLU A 158 9.05 -17.98 14.74
N LYS A 159 8.69 -19.24 14.53
CA LYS A 159 8.23 -19.72 13.21
C LYS A 159 6.90 -19.06 12.81
N GLU A 160 6.03 -18.89 13.77
CA GLU A 160 4.71 -18.28 13.60
C GLU A 160 4.87 -16.81 13.16
N GLU A 161 5.77 -16.07 13.79
CA GLU A 161 6.13 -14.70 13.39
C GLU A 161 6.62 -14.63 11.94
N LYS A 162 7.52 -15.55 11.56
CA LYS A 162 8.02 -15.60 10.17
C LYS A 162 6.91 -15.91 9.17
N ILE A 163 6.01 -16.83 9.49
CA ILE A 163 4.88 -17.19 8.63
C ILE A 163 3.96 -15.98 8.48
N PHE A 164 3.65 -15.28 9.56
CA PHE A 164 2.86 -14.05 9.52
C PHE A 164 3.50 -12.99 8.64
N LEU A 165 4.78 -12.66 8.86
CA LEU A 165 5.50 -11.66 8.08
C LEU A 165 5.62 -12.04 6.59
N LEU A 166 5.81 -13.31 6.27
CA LEU A 166 5.82 -13.77 4.87
C LEU A 166 4.45 -13.63 4.22
N ASN A 167 3.37 -13.97 4.94
CA ASN A 167 2.01 -13.77 4.44
C ASN A 167 1.73 -12.28 4.23
N TYR A 168 2.08 -11.45 5.20
CA TYR A 168 1.96 -9.99 5.09
C TYR A 168 2.67 -9.46 3.84
N PHE A 169 3.90 -9.90 3.59
CA PHE A 169 4.66 -9.51 2.41
C PHE A 169 4.00 -9.94 1.09
N LEU A 170 3.44 -11.15 1.04
CA LEU A 170 2.69 -11.61 -0.13
C LEU A 170 1.42 -10.78 -0.35
N ASP A 171 0.72 -10.42 0.73
CA ASP A 171 -0.47 -9.58 0.67
C ASP A 171 -0.15 -8.15 0.20
N GLN A 172 0.99 -7.58 0.60
CA GLN A 172 1.48 -6.31 0.04
C GLN A 172 1.70 -6.41 -1.47
N PHE A 173 2.37 -7.45 -1.98
CA PHE A 173 2.52 -7.64 -3.43
C PHE A 173 1.18 -7.78 -4.15
N LYS A 174 0.23 -8.49 -3.56
CA LYS A 174 -1.13 -8.60 -4.10
C LYS A 174 -1.79 -7.22 -4.19
N GLY A 175 -1.74 -6.45 -3.11
CA GLY A 175 -2.40 -5.14 -3.00
C GLY A 175 -1.75 -4.05 -3.82
N THR A 176 -0.41 -3.95 -3.77
CA THR A 176 0.32 -2.84 -4.41
C THR A 176 0.71 -3.13 -5.86
N VAL A 177 1.25 -4.30 -6.17
CA VAL A 177 1.70 -4.59 -7.54
C VAL A 177 0.55 -5.09 -8.41
N PHE A 178 -0.08 -6.20 -8.02
CA PHE A 178 -1.08 -6.83 -8.89
C PHE A 178 -2.37 -6.02 -8.97
N ARG A 179 -2.90 -5.56 -7.85
CA ARG A 179 -4.15 -4.83 -7.80
C ARG A 179 -4.02 -3.45 -8.46
N GLN A 180 -2.96 -2.70 -8.18
CA GLN A 180 -2.76 -1.38 -8.80
C GLN A 180 -2.52 -1.48 -10.31
N THR A 181 -1.78 -2.50 -10.75
CA THR A 181 -1.63 -2.76 -12.19
C THR A 181 -2.96 -3.12 -12.84
N MET A 182 -3.80 -3.91 -12.16
CA MET A 182 -5.14 -4.24 -12.63
C MET A 182 -6.02 -2.99 -12.79
N PHE A 183 -5.94 -2.06 -11.84
CA PHE A 183 -6.67 -0.79 -11.92
C PHE A 183 -6.16 0.09 -13.07
N ALA A 184 -4.85 0.22 -13.21
CA ALA A 184 -4.26 0.97 -14.31
C ALA A 184 -4.62 0.39 -15.69
N GLU A 185 -4.65 -0.94 -15.81
CA GLU A 185 -5.09 -1.61 -17.04
C GLU A 185 -6.58 -1.40 -17.30
N PHE A 186 -7.40 -1.47 -16.26
CA PHE A 186 -8.82 -1.16 -16.36
C PHE A 186 -9.04 0.28 -16.83
N GLU A 187 -8.38 1.26 -16.21
CA GLU A 187 -8.44 2.67 -16.61
C GLU A 187 -8.05 2.85 -18.07
N LYS A 188 -6.93 2.27 -18.48
CA LYS A 188 -6.51 2.29 -19.88
C LYS A 188 -7.59 1.75 -20.82
N ARG A 189 -8.12 0.56 -20.53
CA ARG A 189 -9.12 -0.09 -21.40
C ARG A 189 -10.44 0.68 -21.47
N ILE A 190 -10.91 1.34 -20.41
CA ILE A 190 -12.12 2.19 -20.48
C ILE A 190 -11.90 3.43 -21.32
N HIS A 191 -10.70 4.06 -21.23
CA HIS A 191 -10.36 5.20 -22.07
C HIS A 191 -10.26 4.81 -23.56
N GLU A 192 -9.62 3.69 -23.86
CA GLU A 192 -9.55 3.14 -25.22
C GLU A 192 -10.96 2.85 -25.77
N LYS A 193 -11.79 2.16 -24.99
CA LYS A 193 -13.18 1.87 -25.37
C LYS A 193 -14.01 3.13 -25.61
N MET A 194 -13.86 4.14 -24.75
CA MET A 194 -14.53 5.43 -24.93
C MET A 194 -14.07 6.16 -26.22
N ALA A 195 -12.80 6.09 -26.53
CA ALA A 195 -12.25 6.68 -27.75
C ALA A 195 -12.74 5.99 -29.04
N GLU A 196 -12.89 4.67 -28.98
CA GLU A 196 -13.34 3.85 -30.12
C GLU A 196 -14.85 3.86 -30.32
N GLU A 197 -15.63 3.70 -29.26
CA GLU A 197 -17.09 3.52 -29.32
C GLU A 197 -17.87 4.82 -29.02
N GLY A 198 -17.23 5.82 -28.42
CA GLY A 198 -17.84 7.12 -28.10
C GLY A 198 -18.80 7.10 -26.90
N THR A 199 -19.11 5.95 -26.33
CA THR A 199 -20.03 5.80 -25.21
C THR A 199 -19.60 4.67 -24.27
N LEU A 200 -19.83 4.88 -22.96
CA LEU A 200 -19.68 3.87 -21.92
C LEU A 200 -20.97 3.75 -21.12
N THR A 201 -21.38 2.54 -20.84
CA THR A 201 -22.51 2.25 -19.93
C THR A 201 -21.99 1.62 -18.66
N ALA A 202 -22.70 1.78 -17.54
CA ALA A 202 -22.32 1.16 -16.27
C ALA A 202 -22.18 -0.38 -16.39
N ASP A 203 -23.07 -1.01 -17.15
CA ASP A 203 -23.00 -2.47 -17.39
C ASP A 203 -21.75 -2.83 -18.20
N GLY A 204 -21.45 -2.10 -19.28
CA GLY A 204 -20.27 -2.36 -20.10
C GLY A 204 -18.94 -2.11 -19.33
N ILE A 205 -18.91 -1.14 -18.44
CA ILE A 205 -17.77 -0.91 -17.53
C ILE A 205 -17.64 -2.08 -16.56
N SER A 206 -18.75 -2.54 -15.95
CA SER A 206 -18.76 -3.66 -15.00
C SER A 206 -18.34 -4.98 -15.66
N GLU A 207 -18.79 -5.25 -16.87
CA GLU A 207 -18.38 -6.43 -17.65
C GLU A 207 -16.86 -6.39 -17.94
N LEU A 208 -16.34 -5.24 -18.33
CA LEU A 208 -14.91 -5.05 -18.58
C LEU A 208 -14.11 -5.29 -17.30
N TYR A 209 -14.54 -4.68 -16.18
CA TYR A 209 -13.85 -4.87 -14.89
C TYR A 209 -13.85 -6.34 -14.47
N LEU A 210 -14.98 -7.04 -14.56
CA LEU A 210 -15.10 -8.45 -14.24
C LEU A 210 -14.17 -9.32 -15.11
N SER A 211 -14.03 -8.99 -16.40
CA SER A 211 -13.13 -9.74 -17.30
C SER A 211 -11.67 -9.60 -16.87
N ILE A 212 -11.25 -8.38 -16.54
CA ILE A 212 -9.89 -8.10 -16.07
C ILE A 212 -9.65 -8.77 -14.72
N ASN A 213 -10.61 -8.70 -13.80
CA ASN A 213 -10.52 -9.39 -12.51
C ASN A 213 -10.25 -10.89 -12.70
N LYS A 214 -11.01 -11.56 -13.58
CA LYS A 214 -10.79 -12.97 -13.91
C LYS A 214 -9.40 -13.24 -14.51
N GLU A 215 -8.91 -12.35 -15.36
CA GLU A 215 -7.56 -12.47 -15.94
C GLU A 215 -6.47 -12.39 -14.84
N TYR A 216 -6.63 -11.49 -13.87
CA TYR A 216 -5.62 -11.28 -12.83
C TYR A 216 -5.62 -12.37 -11.76
N PHE A 217 -6.79 -12.81 -11.32
CA PHE A 217 -6.88 -13.81 -10.25
C PHE A 217 -6.81 -15.26 -10.76
N GLY A 218 -7.16 -15.50 -12.01
CA GLY A 218 -7.01 -16.80 -12.68
C GLY A 218 -8.11 -17.80 -12.38
N PRO A 219 -7.97 -19.04 -12.90
CA PRO A 219 -9.05 -20.01 -12.94
C PRO A 219 -9.43 -20.61 -11.58
N ASP A 220 -8.54 -20.54 -10.58
CA ASP A 220 -8.81 -21.08 -9.24
C ASP A 220 -9.60 -20.11 -8.34
N MET A 221 -9.88 -18.90 -8.84
CA MET A 221 -10.69 -17.88 -8.16
C MET A 221 -12.07 -17.77 -8.82
N ILE A 222 -13.10 -17.82 -8.00
CA ILE A 222 -14.45 -17.48 -8.44
C ILE A 222 -14.61 -15.96 -8.29
N SER A 223 -14.67 -15.27 -9.43
CA SER A 223 -15.00 -13.84 -9.45
C SER A 223 -16.51 -13.69 -9.39
N ASP A 224 -17.00 -13.45 -8.17
CA ASP A 224 -18.43 -13.26 -7.91
C ASP A 224 -18.96 -12.03 -8.66
N PRO A 225 -20.25 -12.00 -9.09
CA PRO A 225 -20.80 -10.88 -9.85
C PRO A 225 -20.66 -9.52 -9.15
N GLN A 226 -20.65 -9.49 -7.82
CA GLN A 226 -20.53 -8.26 -7.02
C GLN A 226 -19.20 -7.55 -7.21
N ILE A 227 -18.12 -8.31 -7.49
CA ILE A 227 -16.79 -7.70 -7.71
C ILE A 227 -16.77 -6.84 -8.98
N ALA A 228 -17.70 -7.10 -9.92
CA ALA A 228 -17.85 -6.28 -11.11
C ALA A 228 -18.15 -4.80 -10.82
N LEU A 229 -18.64 -4.50 -9.62
CA LEU A 229 -18.99 -3.13 -9.19
C LEU A 229 -17.85 -2.44 -8.42
N GLU A 230 -16.72 -3.12 -8.18
CA GLU A 230 -15.61 -2.54 -7.41
C GLU A 230 -15.07 -1.24 -8.04
N TRP A 231 -15.13 -1.12 -9.35
CA TRP A 231 -14.69 0.10 -10.04
C TRP A 231 -15.43 1.37 -9.57
N ALA A 232 -16.67 1.25 -9.09
CA ALA A 232 -17.47 2.40 -8.66
C ALA A 232 -16.95 3.08 -7.38
N ARG A 233 -16.12 2.40 -6.60
CA ARG A 233 -15.47 2.95 -5.41
C ARG A 233 -14.04 3.43 -5.66
N ILE A 234 -13.49 3.13 -6.83
CA ILE A 234 -12.12 3.51 -7.19
C ILE A 234 -12.18 4.88 -7.85
N CYS A 235 -11.53 5.86 -7.25
CA CYS A 235 -11.53 7.24 -7.77
C CYS A 235 -10.57 7.41 -8.95
N LEU A 236 -10.74 6.64 -10.02
CA LEU A 236 -9.85 6.66 -11.20
C LEU A 236 -9.81 7.98 -11.93
N LEU A 237 -10.84 8.81 -11.80
CA LEU A 237 -10.94 10.11 -12.48
C LEU A 237 -10.40 11.29 -11.64
N TYR A 238 -10.12 11.06 -10.36
CA TYR A 238 -9.72 12.09 -9.41
C TYR A 238 -8.44 11.75 -8.66
N THR A 239 -7.88 10.57 -8.86
CA THR A 239 -6.74 10.14 -8.08
C THR A 239 -5.50 10.91 -8.44
N SER A 240 -5.01 11.55 -7.46
CA SER A 240 -3.66 12.04 -7.42
C SER A 240 -2.73 11.07 -6.69
N ASP A 241 -3.24 10.15 -5.89
CA ASP A 241 -2.42 9.26 -5.07
C ASP A 241 -3.04 7.86 -4.93
N ALA A 242 -2.31 6.85 -5.39
CA ALA A 242 -2.72 5.44 -5.27
C ALA A 242 -2.62 4.91 -3.83
N ALA A 243 -1.85 5.58 -2.95
CA ALA A 243 -1.73 5.23 -1.54
C ALA A 243 -2.97 5.65 -0.75
N ASP A 244 -3.60 6.77 -1.11
CA ASP A 244 -4.85 7.23 -0.49
C ASP A 244 -6.03 6.29 -0.76
N ASP A 245 -5.98 5.50 -1.83
CA ASP A 245 -7.00 4.49 -2.16
C ASP A 245 -6.81 3.15 -1.41
N GLY A 246 -5.69 2.97 -0.72
CA GLY A 246 -5.38 1.79 0.10
C GLY A 246 -6.25 1.64 1.35
N GLU A 247 -7.10 2.58 1.59
CA GLU A 247 -7.88 2.72 2.81
C GLU A 247 -9.22 2.09 2.77
N SER A 248 -9.43 1.09 2.13
CA SER A 248 -10.77 0.55 2.20
C SER A 248 -10.75 -0.93 2.49
N VAL A 249 -10.38 -1.24 3.71
CA VAL A 249 -10.87 -2.50 4.34
C VAL A 249 -11.14 -2.26 5.80
#